data_88a24acf294f9a29d33dc22b5430f043
#
_entry.id   88a24acf294f9a29d33dc22b5430f043
#
_cell.length_a   1.000
_cell.length_b   1.000
_cell.length_c   1.000
_cell.angle_alpha   90.00
_cell.angle_beta   90.00
_cell.angle_gamma   90.00
#
_symmetry.space_group_name_H-M   'P 1'
#
loop_
_entity.id
_entity.type
_entity.pdbx_description
1 polymer ?
#
loop_
_entity_poly.entity_id
_entity_poly.type
_entity_poly.pdbx_seq_one_letter_code
_entity_poly.pdbx_strand_id
1 'polypeptide(L)'
;MNVKTVEPGEGVNWFAEGWRVFKLNPIAWLLLLIVYFLVAVVVSVVPLVGKLALAIIGPALNAGIFRGARNLDEGGALEVRDLFSGLLDEQRRGPLLVLGLIYLGLVILVAMAGGILMFLSGGAAWLHAMQSGGFGMHMPLVGIVVTLLLSLSMLLVGAAIYFAGPLVLLEGMEPFEAVKVGIGACLQNVLPMLVASAVFLVLAVVASIPAGLGWLVLAPVTFAAGYASYKSIFST
;
A
#
# COMPACT_ATOMS: atom_id res chain seq x y z
N MET A 1 8.48 -19.61 7.13
CA MET A 1 7.24 -19.48 6.37
C MET A 1 7.55 -19.63 4.89
N ASN A 2 6.85 -20.49 4.17
CA ASN A 2 7.10 -20.70 2.75
C ASN A 2 6.25 -19.72 1.92
N VAL A 3 6.91 -18.97 1.03
CA VAL A 3 6.25 -18.12 0.06
C VAL A 3 5.83 -19.01 -1.12
N LYS A 4 4.54 -18.99 -1.47
CA LYS A 4 4.00 -19.70 -2.64
C LYS A 4 4.10 -18.83 -3.88
N THR A 5 4.54 -19.41 -4.97
CA THR A 5 4.36 -18.80 -6.29
C THR A 5 2.99 -19.22 -6.83
N VAL A 6 2.16 -18.25 -7.19
CA VAL A 6 0.82 -18.48 -7.69
C VAL A 6 0.72 -18.17 -9.18
N GLU A 7 -0.31 -18.70 -9.84
CA GLU A 7 -0.50 -18.49 -11.26
C GLU A 7 -0.90 -17.03 -11.58
N PRO A 8 -0.58 -16.51 -12.78
CA PRO A 8 -0.93 -15.13 -13.15
C PRO A 8 -2.43 -14.81 -13.01
N GLY A 9 -3.31 -15.79 -13.28
CA GLY A 9 -4.76 -15.67 -13.17
C GLY A 9 -5.26 -15.37 -11.77
N GLU A 10 -4.47 -15.69 -10.72
CA GLU A 10 -4.81 -15.37 -9.33
C GLU A 10 -4.99 -13.86 -9.10
N GLY A 11 -4.34 -13.01 -9.88
CA GLY A 11 -4.54 -11.57 -9.82
C GLY A 11 -6.00 -11.14 -10.04
N VAL A 12 -6.75 -11.85 -10.87
CA VAL A 12 -8.20 -11.65 -11.05
C VAL A 12 -8.98 -12.22 -9.86
N ASN A 13 -8.59 -13.42 -9.42
CA ASN A 13 -9.24 -14.12 -8.32
C ASN A 13 -9.14 -13.33 -7.01
N TRP A 14 -8.06 -12.60 -6.77
CA TRP A 14 -7.93 -11.74 -5.59
C TRP A 14 -9.02 -10.67 -5.53
N PHE A 15 -9.39 -10.07 -6.66
CA PHE A 15 -10.51 -9.12 -6.70
C PHE A 15 -11.88 -9.80 -6.55
N ALA A 16 -12.05 -11.00 -7.11
CA ALA A 16 -13.27 -11.78 -6.90
C ALA A 16 -13.45 -12.17 -5.43
N GLU A 17 -12.39 -12.63 -4.77
CA GLU A 17 -12.38 -12.92 -3.33
C GLU A 17 -12.55 -11.66 -2.49
N GLY A 18 -11.87 -10.57 -2.84
CA GLY A 18 -12.05 -9.28 -2.21
C GLY A 18 -13.50 -8.79 -2.26
N TRP A 19 -14.15 -8.95 -3.41
CA TRP A 19 -15.58 -8.69 -3.56
C TRP A 19 -16.44 -9.61 -2.68
N ARG A 20 -16.09 -10.89 -2.58
CA ARG A 20 -16.78 -11.84 -1.69
C ARG A 20 -16.68 -11.39 -0.23
N VAL A 21 -15.47 -11.08 0.24
CA VAL A 21 -15.23 -10.64 1.63
C VAL A 21 -15.88 -9.29 1.92
N PHE A 22 -15.87 -8.35 0.98
CA PHE A 22 -16.59 -7.08 1.10
C PHE A 22 -18.10 -7.28 1.31
N LYS A 23 -18.72 -8.19 0.52
CA LYS A 23 -20.15 -8.48 0.60
C LYS A 23 -20.59 -9.11 1.93
N LEU A 24 -19.69 -9.68 2.73
CA LEU A 24 -20.04 -10.24 4.03
C LEU A 24 -20.54 -9.14 5.00
N ASN A 25 -19.95 -7.95 4.96
CA ASN A 25 -20.42 -6.80 5.74
C ASN A 25 -19.99 -5.47 5.11
N PRO A 26 -20.70 -4.98 4.07
CA PRO A 26 -20.33 -3.74 3.37
C PRO A 26 -20.31 -2.51 4.29
N ILE A 27 -21.22 -2.44 5.26
CA ILE A 27 -21.32 -1.29 6.18
C ILE A 27 -20.10 -1.22 7.08
N ALA A 28 -19.65 -2.34 7.65
CA ALA A 28 -18.46 -2.37 8.49
C ALA A 28 -17.21 -1.95 7.69
N TRP A 29 -17.08 -2.39 6.44
CA TRP A 29 -16.01 -1.97 5.54
C TRP A 29 -16.01 -0.47 5.27
N LEU A 30 -17.19 0.11 4.97
CA LEU A 30 -17.32 1.55 4.75
C LEU A 30 -16.97 2.34 6.00
N LEU A 31 -17.46 1.94 7.18
CA LEU A 31 -17.14 2.60 8.44
C LEU A 31 -15.64 2.54 8.75
N LEU A 32 -15.00 1.39 8.58
CA LEU A 32 -13.57 1.22 8.79
C LEU A 32 -12.76 2.15 7.88
N LEU A 33 -13.11 2.23 6.59
CA LEU A 33 -12.41 3.10 5.65
C LEU A 33 -12.69 4.59 5.88
N ILE A 34 -13.91 4.97 6.27
CA ILE A 34 -14.19 6.35 6.66
C ILE A 34 -13.28 6.76 7.82
N VAL A 35 -13.15 5.91 8.83
CA VAL A 35 -12.25 6.18 9.97
C VAL A 35 -10.78 6.21 9.52
N TYR A 36 -10.37 5.28 8.65
CA TYR A 36 -9.01 5.29 8.09
C TYR A 36 -8.68 6.61 7.39
N PHE A 37 -9.57 7.10 6.50
CA PHE A 37 -9.38 8.37 5.79
C PHE A 37 -9.48 9.56 6.74
N LEU A 38 -10.38 9.51 7.73
CA LEU A 38 -10.48 10.58 8.74
C LEU A 38 -9.18 10.71 9.53
N VAL A 39 -8.59 9.61 9.99
CA VAL A 39 -7.29 9.59 10.65
C VAL A 39 -6.21 10.18 9.73
N ALA A 40 -6.18 9.77 8.46
CA ALA A 40 -5.22 10.28 7.49
C ALA A 40 -5.37 11.80 7.30
N VAL A 41 -6.60 12.31 7.16
CA VAL A 41 -6.88 13.74 7.02
C VAL A 41 -6.48 14.50 8.27
N VAL A 42 -6.94 14.08 9.46
CA VAL A 42 -6.65 14.76 10.73
C VAL A 42 -5.14 14.84 11.00
N VAL A 43 -4.43 13.73 10.79
CA VAL A 43 -2.98 13.71 10.98
C VAL A 43 -2.27 14.60 9.95
N SER A 44 -2.79 14.67 8.71
CA SER A 44 -2.20 15.50 7.64
C SER A 44 -2.39 17.02 7.83
N VAL A 45 -3.24 17.46 8.75
CA VAL A 45 -3.44 18.88 9.08
C VAL A 45 -2.14 19.55 9.52
N VAL A 46 -1.25 18.80 10.18
CA VAL A 46 0.08 19.32 10.57
C VAL A 46 1.07 19.04 9.41
N PRO A 47 1.47 20.08 8.63
CA PRO A 47 2.39 19.89 7.53
C PRO A 47 3.69 19.24 7.98
N LEU A 48 4.27 18.40 7.14
CA LEU A 48 5.49 17.63 7.37
C LEU A 48 5.36 16.60 8.52
N VAL A 49 5.07 17.05 9.75
CA VAL A 49 4.95 16.17 10.93
C VAL A 49 3.86 15.12 10.72
N GLY A 50 2.71 15.50 10.19
CA GLY A 50 1.62 14.57 9.89
C GLY A 50 1.99 13.54 8.84
N LYS A 51 2.68 13.95 7.76
CA LYS A 51 3.17 13.03 6.73
C LYS A 51 4.17 12.02 7.29
N LEU A 52 5.09 12.47 8.15
CA LEU A 52 6.05 11.60 8.83
C LEU A 52 5.34 10.64 9.78
N ALA A 53 4.38 11.13 10.57
CA ALA A 53 3.57 10.29 11.45
C ALA A 53 2.81 9.22 10.68
N LEU A 54 2.14 9.59 9.56
CA LEU A 54 1.45 8.63 8.70
C LEU A 54 2.40 7.60 8.07
N ALA A 55 3.60 7.99 7.69
CA ALA A 55 4.60 7.04 7.19
C ALA A 55 4.98 6.01 8.28
N ILE A 56 5.06 6.43 9.53
CA ILE A 56 5.42 5.54 10.65
C ILE A 56 4.24 4.64 11.05
N ILE A 57 3.02 5.18 11.17
CA ILE A 57 1.85 4.39 11.62
C ILE A 57 1.14 3.66 10.48
N GLY A 58 1.37 4.06 9.22
CA GLY A 58 0.71 3.52 8.04
C GLY A 58 0.80 2.00 7.91
N PRO A 59 1.98 1.38 8.04
CA PRO A 59 2.10 -0.07 8.03
C PRO A 59 1.28 -0.77 9.12
N ALA A 60 1.16 -0.17 10.32
CA ALA A 60 0.35 -0.71 11.41
C ALA A 60 -1.15 -0.63 11.10
N LEU A 61 -1.61 0.50 10.54
CA LEU A 61 -3.01 0.67 10.11
C LEU A 61 -3.37 -0.30 8.98
N ASN A 62 -2.48 -0.46 8.00
CA ASN A 62 -2.69 -1.42 6.90
C ASN A 62 -2.78 -2.86 7.45
N ALA A 63 -1.87 -3.25 8.33
CA ALA A 63 -1.92 -4.56 8.99
C ALA A 63 -3.23 -4.77 9.76
N GLY A 64 -3.76 -3.73 10.41
CA GLY A 64 -5.05 -3.74 11.08
C GLY A 64 -6.22 -4.03 10.14
N ILE A 65 -6.20 -3.46 8.93
CA ILE A 65 -7.22 -3.75 7.90
C ILE A 65 -7.17 -5.24 7.51
N PHE A 66 -5.96 -5.82 7.34
CA PHE A 66 -5.81 -7.25 7.03
C PHE A 66 -6.32 -8.14 8.16
N ARG A 67 -6.06 -7.76 9.42
CA ARG A 67 -6.60 -8.47 10.60
C ARG A 67 -8.13 -8.46 10.60
N GLY A 68 -8.74 -7.30 10.37
CA GLY A 68 -10.19 -7.18 10.28
C GLY A 68 -10.78 -7.97 9.12
N ALA A 69 -10.12 -7.96 7.95
CA ALA A 69 -10.51 -8.76 6.80
C ALA A 69 -10.44 -10.27 7.10
N ARG A 70 -9.39 -10.72 7.80
CA ARG A 70 -9.23 -12.10 8.26
C ARG A 70 -10.34 -12.51 9.23
N ASN A 71 -10.61 -11.67 10.25
CA ASN A 71 -11.68 -11.93 11.21
C ASN A 71 -13.03 -12.12 10.51
N LEU A 72 -13.35 -11.25 9.56
CA LEU A 72 -14.60 -11.32 8.80
C LEU A 72 -14.66 -12.57 7.91
N ASP A 73 -13.58 -12.92 7.24
CA ASP A 73 -13.48 -14.10 6.36
C ASP A 73 -13.61 -15.42 7.13
N GLU A 74 -13.14 -15.44 8.38
CA GLU A 74 -13.24 -16.59 9.30
C GLU A 74 -14.60 -16.66 10.03
N GLY A 75 -15.56 -15.80 9.68
CA GLY A 75 -16.92 -15.78 10.21
C GLY A 75 -17.10 -14.94 11.48
N GLY A 76 -16.10 -14.17 11.86
CA GLY A 76 -16.19 -13.18 12.92
C GLY A 76 -16.74 -11.84 12.44
N ALA A 77 -16.47 -10.77 13.20
CA ALA A 77 -16.89 -9.41 12.86
C ALA A 77 -15.70 -8.56 12.42
N LEU A 78 -15.93 -7.67 11.45
CA LEU A 78 -15.04 -6.57 11.09
C LEU A 78 -15.43 -5.36 11.94
N GLU A 79 -14.51 -4.90 12.77
CA GLU A 79 -14.72 -3.75 13.65
C GLU A 79 -13.78 -2.60 13.32
N VAL A 80 -14.20 -1.36 13.58
CA VAL A 80 -13.32 -0.19 13.44
C VAL A 80 -12.07 -0.30 14.33
N ARG A 81 -12.20 -1.00 15.47
CA ARG A 81 -11.07 -1.28 16.37
C ARG A 81 -9.96 -2.09 15.70
N ASP A 82 -10.30 -2.95 14.74
CA ASP A 82 -9.32 -3.76 14.03
C ASP A 82 -8.28 -2.88 13.30
N LEU A 83 -8.69 -1.72 12.79
CA LEU A 83 -7.79 -0.74 12.18
C LEU A 83 -6.61 -0.37 13.09
N PHE A 84 -6.87 -0.24 14.39
CA PHE A 84 -5.88 0.17 15.38
C PHE A 84 -5.22 -1.02 16.08
N SER A 85 -5.58 -2.25 15.73
CA SER A 85 -5.14 -3.46 16.43
C SER A 85 -3.62 -3.59 16.52
N GLY A 86 -2.88 -3.18 15.47
CA GLY A 86 -1.42 -3.17 15.50
C GLY A 86 -0.81 -2.15 16.45
N LEU A 87 -1.51 -1.03 16.73
CA LEU A 87 -1.06 0.01 17.66
C LEU A 87 -1.52 -0.27 19.09
N LEU A 88 -2.61 -1.01 19.27
CA LEU A 88 -3.18 -1.38 20.57
C LEU A 88 -2.54 -2.65 21.15
N ASP A 89 -1.94 -3.48 20.32
CA ASP A 89 -1.26 -4.71 20.73
C ASP A 89 0.12 -4.37 21.30
N GLU A 90 0.30 -4.56 22.61
CA GLU A 90 1.55 -4.23 23.32
C GLU A 90 2.77 -4.98 22.78
N GLN A 91 2.59 -6.21 22.30
CA GLN A 91 3.69 -7.03 21.77
C GLN A 91 4.04 -6.67 20.32
N ARG A 92 3.05 -6.24 19.52
CA ARG A 92 3.22 -5.96 18.09
C ARG A 92 3.44 -4.47 17.78
N ARG A 93 3.03 -3.56 18.67
CA ARG A 93 3.19 -2.11 18.49
C ARG A 93 4.63 -1.71 18.20
N GLY A 94 5.58 -2.17 19.04
CA GLY A 94 7.00 -1.86 18.85
C GLY A 94 7.53 -2.29 17.46
N PRO A 95 7.43 -3.58 17.12
CA PRO A 95 7.81 -4.08 15.79
C PRO A 95 7.14 -3.34 14.62
N LEU A 96 5.87 -3.01 14.69
CA LEU A 96 5.16 -2.28 13.63
C LEU A 96 5.63 -0.83 13.50
N LEU A 97 5.96 -0.15 14.61
CA LEU A 97 6.56 1.19 14.55
C LEU A 97 7.98 1.15 13.97
N VAL A 98 8.78 0.13 14.29
CA VAL A 98 10.08 -0.11 13.65
C VAL A 98 9.90 -0.32 12.14
N LEU A 99 8.90 -1.10 11.72
CA LEU A 99 8.57 -1.27 10.31
C LEU A 99 8.24 0.06 9.64
N GLY A 100 7.46 0.92 10.31
CA GLY A 100 7.17 2.27 9.83
C GLY A 100 8.40 3.17 9.72
N LEU A 101 9.35 3.06 10.66
CA LEU A 101 10.63 3.77 10.57
C LEU A 101 11.48 3.25 9.40
N ILE A 102 11.51 1.94 9.14
CA ILE A 102 12.16 1.35 7.97
C ILE A 102 11.54 1.93 6.69
N TYR A 103 10.20 1.95 6.60
CA TYR A 103 9.48 2.54 5.47
C TYR A 103 9.85 4.00 5.25
N LEU A 104 9.81 4.81 6.31
CA LEU A 104 10.18 6.23 6.26
C LEU A 104 11.63 6.41 5.80
N GLY A 105 12.57 5.60 6.33
CA GLY A 105 13.97 5.63 5.92
C GLY A 105 14.16 5.30 4.43
N LEU A 106 13.45 4.29 3.91
CA LEU A 106 13.47 3.94 2.49
C LEU A 106 12.89 5.06 1.61
N VAL A 107 11.79 5.69 2.02
CA VAL A 107 11.18 6.82 1.30
C VAL A 107 12.15 8.01 1.26
N ILE A 108 12.78 8.35 2.39
CA ILE A 108 13.77 9.43 2.45
C ILE A 108 14.98 9.10 1.54
N LEU A 109 15.48 7.87 1.58
CA LEU A 109 16.59 7.45 0.75
C LEU A 109 16.28 7.60 -0.74
N VAL A 110 15.10 7.14 -1.18
CA VAL A 110 14.66 7.28 -2.58
C VAL A 110 14.47 8.76 -2.93
N ALA A 111 13.89 9.57 -2.06
CA ALA A 111 13.69 11.00 -2.28
C ALA A 111 15.03 11.76 -2.40
N MET A 112 16.01 11.43 -1.54
CA MET A 112 17.35 12.01 -1.62
C MET A 112 18.08 11.60 -2.90
N ALA A 113 18.08 10.31 -3.23
CA ALA A 113 18.69 9.81 -4.47
C ALA A 113 18.07 10.47 -5.70
N GLY A 114 16.75 10.60 -5.71
CA GLY A 114 16.02 11.29 -6.77
C GLY A 114 16.36 12.78 -6.86
N GLY A 115 16.41 13.47 -5.74
CA GLY A 115 16.79 14.88 -5.69
C GLY A 115 18.22 15.11 -6.23
N ILE A 116 19.15 14.24 -5.86
CA ILE A 116 20.53 14.30 -6.37
C ILE A 116 20.55 14.05 -7.89
N LEU A 117 19.89 13.01 -8.38
CA LEU A 117 19.81 12.70 -9.81
C LEU A 117 19.16 13.83 -10.61
N MET A 118 18.06 14.41 -10.08
CA MET A 118 17.42 15.57 -10.69
C MET A 118 18.36 16.78 -10.74
N PHE A 119 19.10 17.06 -9.68
CA PHE A 119 20.05 18.17 -9.63
C PHE A 119 21.19 17.96 -10.66
N LEU A 120 21.74 16.77 -10.72
CA LEU A 120 22.84 16.41 -11.66
C LEU A 120 22.36 16.40 -13.12
N SER A 121 21.09 16.12 -13.38
CA SER A 121 20.52 16.07 -14.73
C SER A 121 20.10 17.43 -15.31
N GLY A 122 20.48 18.54 -14.67
CA GLY A 122 20.18 19.88 -15.13
C GLY A 122 19.14 20.60 -14.29
N GLY A 123 19.33 20.64 -12.97
CA GLY A 123 18.39 21.15 -11.98
C GLY A 123 17.77 22.54 -12.26
N ALA A 124 18.47 23.44 -12.94
CA ALA A 124 17.95 24.74 -13.34
C ALA A 124 16.81 24.62 -14.39
N ALA A 125 16.95 23.73 -15.36
CA ALA A 125 15.93 23.48 -16.37
C ALA A 125 14.66 22.83 -15.74
N TRP A 126 14.85 21.97 -14.73
CA TRP A 126 13.78 21.38 -13.96
C TRP A 126 13.00 22.41 -13.13
N LEU A 127 13.70 23.28 -12.42
CA LEU A 127 13.08 24.36 -11.65
C LEU A 127 12.28 25.29 -12.56
N HIS A 128 12.80 25.61 -13.75
CA HIS A 128 12.10 26.40 -14.75
C HIS A 128 10.83 25.72 -15.27
N ALA A 129 10.89 24.41 -15.55
CA ALA A 129 9.73 23.62 -16.00
C ALA A 129 8.64 23.54 -14.91
N MET A 130 9.03 23.37 -13.66
CA MET A 130 8.10 23.38 -12.52
C MET A 130 7.43 24.76 -12.32
N GLN A 131 8.17 25.84 -12.47
CA GLN A 131 7.65 27.21 -12.30
C GLN A 131 6.77 27.67 -13.46
N SER A 132 7.06 27.22 -14.69
CA SER A 132 6.31 27.61 -15.89
C SER A 132 5.04 26.78 -16.14
N GLY A 133 4.70 25.83 -15.28
CA GLY A 133 3.55 24.93 -15.46
C GLY A 133 3.65 24.01 -16.69
N GLY A 134 4.80 23.97 -17.34
CA GLY A 134 5.07 23.21 -18.56
C GLY A 134 5.38 21.73 -18.31
N PHE A 135 4.63 21.06 -17.44
CA PHE A 135 4.75 19.60 -17.29
C PHE A 135 4.32 18.95 -18.62
N GLY A 136 5.27 18.46 -19.38
CA GLY A 136 5.02 17.49 -20.43
C GLY A 136 5.63 17.70 -21.79
N MET A 137 5.89 18.92 -22.28
CA MET A 137 6.31 19.07 -23.69
C MET A 137 7.81 19.29 -23.92
N HIS A 138 8.60 19.56 -22.87
CA HIS A 138 10.05 19.79 -22.97
C HIS A 138 10.89 19.13 -21.87
N MET A 139 10.41 17.99 -21.30
CA MET A 139 11.27 17.23 -20.41
C MET A 139 12.41 16.59 -21.21
N PRO A 140 13.68 16.90 -20.90
CA PRO A 140 14.78 16.19 -21.51
C PRO A 140 14.66 14.69 -21.20
N LEU A 141 15.04 13.83 -22.13
CA LEU A 141 14.96 12.37 -22.01
C LEU A 141 15.47 11.85 -20.65
N VAL A 142 16.56 12.47 -20.16
CA VAL A 142 17.13 12.16 -18.84
C VAL A 142 16.11 12.39 -17.72
N GLY A 143 15.32 13.43 -17.78
CA GLY A 143 14.29 13.70 -16.78
C GLY A 143 13.18 12.65 -16.75
N ILE A 144 12.76 12.19 -17.91
CA ILE A 144 11.78 11.10 -18.04
C ILE A 144 12.35 9.83 -17.41
N VAL A 145 13.60 9.48 -17.72
CA VAL A 145 14.28 8.30 -17.16
C VAL A 145 14.39 8.39 -15.63
N VAL A 146 14.80 9.54 -15.10
CA VAL A 146 14.88 9.76 -13.64
C VAL A 146 13.51 9.60 -12.99
N THR A 147 12.47 10.18 -13.56
CA THR A 147 11.09 10.04 -13.03
C THR A 147 10.63 8.59 -13.04
N LEU A 148 10.90 7.85 -14.11
CA LEU A 148 10.55 6.42 -14.19
C LEU A 148 11.31 5.59 -13.15
N LEU A 149 12.62 5.85 -12.95
CA LEU A 149 13.42 5.17 -11.93
C LEU A 149 12.91 5.45 -10.51
N LEU A 150 12.54 6.70 -10.22
CA LEU A 150 11.94 7.06 -8.93
C LEU A 150 10.60 6.39 -8.72
N SER A 151 9.74 6.38 -9.73
CA SER A 151 8.43 5.72 -9.66
C SER A 151 8.57 4.22 -9.43
N LEU A 152 9.51 3.57 -10.12
CA LEU A 152 9.82 2.15 -9.93
C LEU A 152 10.38 1.89 -8.52
N SER A 153 11.28 2.74 -8.03
CA SER A 153 11.82 2.62 -6.68
C SER A 153 10.74 2.75 -5.61
N MET A 154 9.82 3.71 -5.76
CA MET A 154 8.67 3.88 -4.86
C MET A 154 7.72 2.68 -4.91
N LEU A 155 7.49 2.11 -6.10
CA LEU A 155 6.70 0.88 -6.25
C LEU A 155 7.35 -0.29 -5.50
N LEU A 156 8.66 -0.45 -5.61
CA LEU A 156 9.41 -1.50 -4.89
C LEU A 156 9.36 -1.30 -3.37
N VAL A 157 9.50 -0.06 -2.89
CA VAL A 157 9.34 0.26 -1.46
C VAL A 157 7.92 -0.05 -0.98
N GLY A 158 6.91 0.33 -1.74
CA GLY A 158 5.52 0.00 -1.45
C GLY A 158 5.27 -1.50 -1.38
N ALA A 159 5.75 -2.25 -2.37
CA ALA A 159 5.66 -3.71 -2.42
C ALA A 159 6.36 -4.38 -1.23
N ALA A 160 7.56 -3.89 -0.85
CA ALA A 160 8.30 -4.41 0.30
C ALA A 160 7.52 -4.31 1.61
N ILE A 161 6.80 -3.21 1.82
CA ILE A 161 6.05 -2.92 3.05
C ILE A 161 4.64 -3.51 3.02
N TYR A 162 4.07 -3.72 1.84
CA TYR A 162 2.70 -4.15 1.65
C TYR A 162 2.36 -5.45 2.41
N PHE A 163 3.21 -6.45 2.31
CA PHE A 163 3.05 -7.71 3.04
C PHE A 163 3.74 -7.72 4.40
N ALA A 164 4.73 -6.85 4.62
CA ALA A 164 5.49 -6.83 5.86
C ALA A 164 4.62 -6.49 7.09
N GLY A 165 3.68 -5.53 6.94
CA GLY A 165 2.76 -5.18 8.03
C GLY A 165 1.92 -6.38 8.53
N PRO A 166 1.16 -7.05 7.64
CA PRO A 166 0.44 -8.28 7.99
C PRO A 166 1.34 -9.39 8.57
N LEU A 167 2.55 -9.61 8.02
CA LEU A 167 3.49 -10.62 8.54
C LEU A 167 3.94 -10.30 9.97
N VAL A 168 4.18 -9.04 10.30
CA VAL A 168 4.52 -8.63 11.67
C VAL A 168 3.31 -8.78 12.59
N LEU A 169 2.12 -8.33 12.18
CA LEU A 169 0.94 -8.34 13.04
C LEU A 169 0.36 -9.74 13.24
N LEU A 170 0.16 -10.48 12.15
CA LEU A 170 -0.58 -11.75 12.15
C LEU A 170 0.32 -12.95 12.49
N GLU A 171 1.56 -12.94 11.99
CA GLU A 171 2.49 -14.06 12.14
C GLU A 171 3.58 -13.79 13.19
N GLY A 172 3.70 -12.56 13.69
CA GLY A 172 4.69 -12.21 14.68
C GLY A 172 6.12 -12.15 14.20
N MET A 173 6.30 -11.95 12.91
CA MET A 173 7.62 -11.90 12.29
C MET A 173 8.36 -10.63 12.68
N GLU A 174 9.67 -10.73 12.82
CA GLU A 174 10.53 -9.55 13.03
C GLU A 174 10.50 -8.59 11.83
N PRO A 175 10.53 -7.26 12.04
CA PRO A 175 10.32 -6.27 10.97
C PRO A 175 11.26 -6.43 9.76
N PHE A 176 12.55 -6.63 9.99
CA PHE A 176 13.51 -6.80 8.90
C PHE A 176 13.32 -8.10 8.13
N GLU A 177 12.95 -9.17 8.81
CA GLU A 177 12.63 -10.45 8.19
C GLU A 177 11.33 -10.34 7.39
N ALA A 178 10.31 -9.70 7.94
CA ALA A 178 9.04 -9.45 7.27
C ALA A 178 9.22 -8.66 5.96
N VAL A 179 10.09 -7.63 5.96
CA VAL A 179 10.44 -6.88 4.73
C VAL A 179 11.12 -7.78 3.70
N LYS A 180 12.10 -8.60 4.11
CA LYS A 180 12.80 -9.52 3.18
C LYS A 180 11.84 -10.54 2.58
N VAL A 181 10.98 -11.14 3.41
CA VAL A 181 9.97 -12.11 2.97
C VAL A 181 8.94 -11.43 2.07
N GLY A 182 8.49 -10.22 2.40
CA GLY A 182 7.57 -9.43 1.58
C GLY A 182 8.14 -9.10 0.21
N ILE A 183 9.40 -8.66 0.12
CA ILE A 183 10.11 -8.44 -1.16
C ILE A 183 10.17 -9.74 -1.95
N GLY A 184 10.59 -10.85 -1.32
CA GLY A 184 10.68 -12.15 -1.96
C GLY A 184 9.33 -12.61 -2.53
N ALA A 185 8.25 -12.41 -1.78
CA ALA A 185 6.88 -12.72 -2.21
C ALA A 185 6.46 -11.90 -3.43
N CYS A 186 6.74 -10.59 -3.43
CA CYS A 186 6.46 -9.72 -4.57
C CYS A 186 7.25 -10.13 -5.82
N LEU A 187 8.55 -10.41 -5.68
CA LEU A 187 9.40 -10.79 -6.80
C LEU A 187 9.04 -12.15 -7.40
N GLN A 188 8.61 -13.11 -6.58
CA GLN A 188 8.14 -14.41 -7.04
C GLN A 188 6.75 -14.35 -7.68
N ASN A 189 5.96 -13.33 -7.38
CA ASN A 189 4.58 -13.18 -7.81
C ASN A 189 4.35 -11.91 -8.65
N VAL A 190 5.35 -11.46 -9.41
CA VAL A 190 5.26 -10.23 -10.24
C VAL A 190 4.11 -10.32 -11.24
N LEU A 191 3.95 -11.46 -11.94
CA LEU A 191 2.90 -11.62 -12.96
C LEU A 191 1.48 -11.51 -12.38
N PRO A 192 1.09 -12.27 -11.33
CA PRO A 192 -0.24 -12.10 -10.73
C PRO A 192 -0.45 -10.69 -10.15
N MET A 193 0.60 -10.02 -9.63
CA MET A 193 0.50 -8.63 -9.18
C MET A 193 0.26 -7.65 -10.34
N LEU A 194 0.91 -7.86 -11.48
CA LEU A 194 0.66 -7.06 -12.69
C LEU A 194 -0.76 -7.26 -13.21
N VAL A 195 -1.26 -8.51 -13.22
CA VAL A 195 -2.65 -8.79 -13.58
C VAL A 195 -3.61 -8.11 -12.61
N ALA A 196 -3.38 -8.21 -11.30
CA ALA A 196 -4.19 -7.51 -10.30
C ALA A 196 -4.16 -5.99 -10.49
N SER A 197 -3.00 -5.41 -10.81
CA SER A 197 -2.87 -3.99 -11.11
C SER A 197 -3.65 -3.58 -12.36
N ALA A 198 -3.66 -4.41 -13.41
CA ALA A 198 -4.45 -4.17 -14.61
C ALA A 198 -5.96 -4.22 -14.30
N VAL A 199 -6.40 -5.22 -13.52
CA VAL A 199 -7.80 -5.31 -13.05
C VAL A 199 -8.17 -4.08 -12.24
N PHE A 200 -7.31 -3.66 -11.29
CA PHE A 200 -7.53 -2.44 -10.51
C PHE A 200 -7.70 -1.21 -11.41
N LEU A 201 -6.84 -1.02 -12.41
CA LEU A 201 -6.92 0.12 -13.33
C LEU A 201 -8.24 0.16 -14.10
N VAL A 202 -8.70 -0.99 -14.60
CA VAL A 202 -10.01 -1.08 -15.27
C VAL A 202 -11.14 -0.73 -14.31
N LEU A 203 -11.13 -1.31 -13.10
CA LEU A 203 -12.14 -1.03 -12.09
C LEU A 203 -12.09 0.42 -11.61
N ALA A 204 -10.91 1.04 -11.52
CA ALA A 204 -10.73 2.44 -11.15
C ALA A 204 -11.36 3.39 -12.18
N VAL A 205 -11.18 3.11 -13.49
CA VAL A 205 -11.87 3.84 -14.55
C VAL A 205 -13.38 3.72 -14.40
N VAL A 206 -13.90 2.51 -14.24
CA VAL A 206 -15.34 2.25 -14.04
C VAL A 206 -15.86 2.97 -12.79
N ALA A 207 -15.14 2.91 -11.68
CA ALA A 207 -15.52 3.57 -10.42
C ALA A 207 -15.55 5.09 -10.52
N SER A 208 -14.80 5.68 -11.45
CA SER A 208 -14.74 7.12 -11.66
C SER A 208 -15.91 7.65 -12.51
N ILE A 209 -16.56 6.81 -13.33
CA ILE A 209 -17.67 7.21 -14.20
C ILE A 209 -18.83 7.86 -13.43
N PRO A 210 -19.34 7.29 -12.31
CA PRO A 210 -20.43 7.91 -11.55
C PRO A 210 -19.90 9.02 -10.62
N ALA A 211 -19.22 10.02 -11.15
CA ALA A 211 -18.63 11.14 -10.40
C ALA A 211 -17.74 10.68 -9.21
N GLY A 212 -17.09 9.52 -9.34
CA GLY A 212 -16.22 8.97 -8.31
C GLY A 212 -16.93 8.18 -7.20
N LEU A 213 -18.26 8.07 -7.20
CA LEU A 213 -18.99 7.31 -6.17
C LEU A 213 -18.62 5.82 -6.13
N GLY A 214 -18.15 5.26 -7.26
CA GLY A 214 -17.67 3.87 -7.32
C GLY A 214 -16.47 3.60 -6.42
N TRP A 215 -15.70 4.63 -6.04
CA TRP A 215 -14.57 4.48 -5.12
C TRP A 215 -14.99 4.09 -3.69
N LEU A 216 -16.23 4.40 -3.28
CA LEU A 216 -16.76 3.94 -1.99
C LEU A 216 -16.87 2.40 -1.92
N VAL A 217 -17.00 1.76 -3.07
CA VAL A 217 -17.02 0.29 -3.18
C VAL A 217 -15.65 -0.26 -3.56
N LEU A 218 -14.97 0.38 -4.53
CA LEU A 218 -13.68 -0.11 -5.02
C LEU A 218 -12.59 -0.06 -3.95
N ALA A 219 -12.56 0.97 -3.10
CA ALA A 219 -11.55 1.08 -2.06
C ALA A 219 -11.61 -0.09 -1.05
N PRO A 220 -12.75 -0.42 -0.41
CA PRO A 220 -12.85 -1.59 0.47
C PRO A 220 -12.56 -2.91 -0.27
N VAL A 221 -13.03 -3.06 -1.51
CA VAL A 221 -12.75 -4.26 -2.31
C VAL A 221 -11.27 -4.41 -2.58
N THR A 222 -10.55 -3.32 -2.83
CA THR A 222 -9.08 -3.34 -3.04
C THR A 222 -8.33 -3.77 -1.78
N PHE A 223 -8.72 -3.28 -0.60
CA PHE A 223 -8.13 -3.74 0.65
C PHE A 223 -8.44 -5.22 0.95
N ALA A 224 -9.67 -5.65 0.69
CA ALA A 224 -10.05 -7.05 0.82
C ALA A 224 -9.34 -7.96 -0.20
N ALA A 225 -9.11 -7.48 -1.43
CA ALA A 225 -8.29 -8.17 -2.44
C ALA A 225 -6.82 -8.27 -2.00
N GLY A 226 -6.32 -7.24 -1.31
CA GLY A 226 -5.02 -7.28 -0.66
C GLY A 226 -4.90 -8.40 0.37
N TYR A 227 -5.90 -8.53 1.23
CA TYR A 227 -5.97 -9.67 2.16
C TYR A 227 -6.04 -11.02 1.42
N ALA A 228 -6.84 -11.12 0.34
CA ALA A 228 -6.92 -12.34 -0.47
C ALA A 228 -5.56 -12.71 -1.08
N SER A 229 -4.80 -11.72 -1.59
CA SER A 229 -3.44 -11.96 -2.10
C SER A 229 -2.50 -12.45 -1.00
N TYR A 230 -2.54 -11.85 0.19
CA TYR A 230 -1.78 -12.31 1.35
C TYR A 230 -2.11 -13.77 1.69
N LYS A 231 -3.40 -14.08 1.80
CA LYS A 231 -3.88 -15.43 2.11
C LYS A 231 -3.40 -16.45 1.06
N SER A 232 -3.47 -16.14 -0.24
CA SER A 232 -3.06 -17.07 -1.30
C SER A 232 -1.55 -17.32 -1.35
N ILE A 233 -0.74 -16.31 -1.02
CA ILE A 233 0.73 -16.38 -1.08
C ILE A 233 1.33 -16.99 0.20
N PHE A 234 0.75 -16.72 1.37
CA PHE A 234 1.34 -17.09 2.67
C PHE A 234 0.58 -18.17 3.45
N SER A 235 -0.61 -18.61 2.99
CA SER A 235 -1.31 -19.73 3.65
C SER A 235 -0.53 -21.04 3.49
N THR A 236 -0.36 -21.72 4.57
CA THR A 236 0.16 -23.11 4.62
C THR A 236 -0.80 -24.09 3.96
#